data_ef83c6ea2c043b867eb09db60b9c502d
#
_entry.id   ef83c6ea2c043b867eb09db60b9c502d
#
_cell.length_a   1.000
_cell.length_b   1.000
_cell.length_c   1.000
_cell.angle_alpha   90.00
_cell.angle_beta   90.00
_cell.angle_gamma   90.00
#
_symmetry.space_group_name_H-M   'P 1'
#
loop_
_entity.id
_entity.type
_entity.pdbx_description
1 polymer ?
#
loop_
_entity_poly.entity_id
_entity_poly.type
_entity_poly.pdbx_seq_one_letter_code
_entity_poly.pdbx_strand_id
1 'polypeptide(L)'
;MMGIPLEPEQGFLQYLEVEKQASPHTVEVYARALRQFRAWAADSFPGWENCTPDQMRDWLFQELKDEAATSSIRLRFAALRSFYRFMMRRHGLETNPMTGVSLPRRKKTLPVFLTLNQMLELLELPYKTAVPANAPAWLPYRDAAILELFYSCGMRLSELVGLDVGSVDHRFRGVKVMGKGRKERILPVGT
;
A
#
# COMPACT_ATOMS: atom_id res chain seq x y z
N MET A 1 -8.71 21.37 30.70
CA MET A 1 -7.84 21.79 29.58
C MET A 1 -8.56 21.46 28.29
N MET A 2 -9.17 22.44 27.64
CA MET A 2 -9.67 22.26 26.26
C MET A 2 -8.46 22.17 25.34
N GLY A 3 -8.20 20.96 24.81
CA GLY A 3 -7.17 20.77 23.82
C GLY A 3 -7.48 21.59 22.57
N ILE A 4 -6.47 22.21 21.98
CA ILE A 4 -6.57 22.88 20.67
C ILE A 4 -7.18 21.84 19.70
N PRO A 5 -8.29 22.19 19.00
CA PRO A 5 -8.87 21.25 18.03
C PRO A 5 -7.80 20.90 16.98
N LEU A 6 -7.54 19.61 16.84
CA LEU A 6 -6.63 19.12 15.81
C LEU A 6 -7.17 19.53 14.44
N GLU A 7 -6.27 19.98 13.55
CA GLU A 7 -6.61 20.14 12.15
C GLU A 7 -7.33 18.86 11.64
N PRO A 8 -8.41 18.98 10.85
CA PRO A 8 -9.23 17.83 10.43
C PRO A 8 -8.41 16.67 9.85
N GLU A 9 -7.35 16.99 9.11
CA GLU A 9 -6.43 15.98 8.55
C GLU A 9 -5.71 15.20 9.65
N GLN A 10 -5.18 15.90 10.65
CA GLN A 10 -4.47 15.27 11.78
C GLN A 10 -5.41 14.39 12.60
N GLY A 11 -6.62 14.89 12.89
CA GLY A 11 -7.66 14.14 13.56
C GLY A 11 -8.04 12.86 12.80
N PHE A 12 -8.13 12.94 11.48
CA PHE A 12 -8.40 11.78 10.64
C PHE A 12 -7.28 10.75 10.66
N LEU A 13 -6.02 11.19 10.55
CA LEU A 13 -4.88 10.26 10.58
C LEU A 13 -4.77 9.55 11.93
N GLN A 14 -4.99 10.29 13.02
CA GLN A 14 -5.05 9.71 14.37
C GLN A 14 -6.22 8.71 14.51
N TYR A 15 -7.39 9.03 13.96
CA TYR A 15 -8.54 8.11 13.92
C TYR A 15 -8.20 6.82 13.17
N LEU A 16 -7.49 6.92 12.04
CA LEU A 16 -7.06 5.74 11.29
C LEU A 16 -6.10 4.87 12.11
N GLU A 17 -5.17 5.49 12.81
CA GLU A 17 -4.13 4.82 13.58
C GLU A 17 -4.70 4.16 14.83
N VAL A 18 -5.43 4.90 15.63
CA VAL A 18 -5.90 4.48 16.96
C VAL A 18 -7.19 3.68 16.86
N GLU A 19 -8.23 4.23 16.21
CA GLU A 19 -9.56 3.59 16.20
C GLU A 19 -9.68 2.52 15.10
N LYS A 20 -9.06 2.74 13.94
CA LYS A 20 -9.12 1.79 12.83
C LYS A 20 -7.97 0.80 12.81
N GLN A 21 -6.95 1.01 13.64
CA GLN A 21 -5.74 0.18 13.67
C GLN A 21 -5.15 -0.05 12.27
N ALA A 22 -5.21 1.02 11.46
CA ALA A 22 -4.68 0.99 10.11
C ALA A 22 -3.16 0.81 10.14
N SER A 23 -2.61 0.12 9.15
CA SER A 23 -1.16 -0.02 9.07
C SER A 23 -0.50 1.35 8.82
N PRO A 24 0.75 1.58 9.28
CA PRO A 24 1.49 2.81 9.02
C PRO A 24 1.53 3.17 7.52
N HIS A 25 1.66 2.16 6.66
CA HIS A 25 1.60 2.34 5.22
C HIS A 25 0.24 2.90 4.75
N THR A 26 -0.87 2.41 5.31
CA THR A 26 -2.21 2.92 4.96
C THR A 26 -2.37 4.37 5.39
N VAL A 27 -1.91 4.71 6.60
CA VAL A 27 -1.95 6.08 7.13
C VAL A 27 -1.16 7.02 6.23
N GLU A 28 0.08 6.64 5.87
CA GLU A 28 0.93 7.43 4.98
C GLU A 28 0.34 7.61 3.59
N VAL A 29 -0.22 6.56 2.99
CA VAL A 29 -0.88 6.64 1.68
C VAL A 29 -2.08 7.58 1.70
N TYR A 30 -2.86 7.54 2.77
CA TYR A 30 -4.03 8.43 2.93
C TYR A 30 -3.60 9.87 3.19
N ALA A 31 -2.59 10.08 4.05
CA ALA A 31 -2.01 11.40 4.27
C ALA A 31 -1.49 12.03 2.97
N ARG A 32 -0.80 11.23 2.16
CA ARG A 32 -0.29 11.66 0.85
C ARG A 32 -1.43 12.09 -0.09
N ALA A 33 -2.51 11.33 -0.12
CA ALA A 33 -3.66 11.65 -0.97
C ALA A 33 -4.30 12.99 -0.58
N LEU A 34 -4.45 13.27 0.72
CA LEU A 34 -4.96 14.56 1.21
C LEU A 34 -4.03 15.71 0.83
N ARG A 35 -2.72 15.54 1.05
CA ARG A 35 -1.71 16.54 0.67
C ARG A 35 -1.72 16.81 -0.85
N GLN A 36 -1.87 15.78 -1.68
CA GLN A 36 -1.93 15.93 -3.14
C GLN A 36 -3.14 16.73 -3.59
N PHE A 37 -4.32 16.43 -3.05
CA PHE A 37 -5.50 17.23 -3.36
C PHE A 37 -5.34 18.69 -2.93
N ARG A 38 -4.84 18.94 -1.73
CA ARG A 38 -4.58 20.28 -1.19
C ARG A 38 -3.56 21.06 -2.03
N ALA A 39 -2.48 20.39 -2.45
CA ALA A 39 -1.46 20.99 -3.31
C ALA A 39 -2.01 21.31 -4.71
N TRP A 40 -2.88 20.48 -5.25
CA TRP A 40 -3.55 20.76 -6.51
C TRP A 40 -4.51 21.96 -6.40
N ALA A 41 -5.31 22.01 -5.35
CA ALA A 41 -6.24 23.11 -5.11
C ALA A 41 -5.51 24.43 -4.78
N ALA A 42 -4.31 24.36 -4.17
CA ALA A 42 -3.45 25.48 -3.84
C ALA A 42 -4.23 26.70 -3.29
N ASP A 43 -4.13 27.87 -3.92
CA ASP A 43 -4.80 29.10 -3.49
C ASP A 43 -6.33 29.05 -3.64
N SER A 44 -6.87 28.11 -4.43
CA SER A 44 -8.31 27.88 -4.59
C SER A 44 -8.90 26.91 -3.58
N PHE A 45 -8.10 26.42 -2.61
CA PHE A 45 -8.59 25.51 -1.58
C PHE A 45 -9.54 26.22 -0.60
N PRO A 46 -10.84 25.88 -0.61
CA PRO A 46 -11.84 26.62 0.20
C PRO A 46 -11.92 26.14 1.66
N GLY A 47 -11.07 25.25 2.10
CA GLY A 47 -11.22 24.47 3.32
C GLY A 47 -12.01 23.18 3.09
N TRP A 48 -11.74 22.16 3.90
CA TRP A 48 -12.34 20.83 3.74
C TRP A 48 -13.87 20.82 3.85
N GLU A 49 -14.43 21.71 4.66
CA GLU A 49 -15.87 21.87 4.88
C GLU A 49 -16.60 22.44 3.67
N ASN A 50 -15.90 23.22 2.85
CA ASN A 50 -16.47 23.97 1.74
C ASN A 50 -16.15 23.34 0.37
N CYS A 51 -15.43 22.23 0.33
CA CYS A 51 -15.17 21.53 -0.91
C CYS A 51 -16.46 21.05 -1.58
N THR A 52 -16.52 21.19 -2.90
CA THR A 52 -17.71 20.84 -3.70
C THR A 52 -17.49 19.57 -4.52
N PRO A 53 -18.57 18.89 -4.95
CA PRO A 53 -18.46 17.78 -5.89
C PRO A 53 -17.79 18.15 -7.21
N ASP A 54 -17.92 19.41 -7.66
CA ASP A 54 -17.28 19.87 -8.89
C ASP A 54 -15.76 19.93 -8.75
N GLN A 55 -15.24 20.46 -7.65
CA GLN A 55 -13.81 20.42 -7.36
C GLN A 55 -13.25 18.98 -7.34
N MET A 56 -14.02 18.01 -6.82
CA MET A 56 -13.60 16.61 -6.85
C MET A 56 -13.55 16.07 -8.28
N ARG A 57 -14.49 16.48 -9.15
CA ARG A 57 -14.49 16.11 -10.58
C ARG A 57 -13.35 16.79 -11.34
N ASP A 58 -13.06 18.06 -11.03
CA ASP A 58 -11.96 18.81 -11.65
C ASP A 58 -10.61 18.17 -11.30
N TRP A 59 -10.42 17.77 -10.04
CA TRP A 59 -9.22 17.02 -9.66
C TRP A 59 -9.12 15.67 -10.35
N LEU A 60 -10.23 14.95 -10.45
CA LEU A 60 -10.27 13.70 -11.21
C LEU A 60 -9.87 13.92 -12.68
N PHE A 61 -10.39 14.97 -13.29
CA PHE A 61 -10.05 15.33 -14.67
C PHE A 61 -8.56 15.65 -14.82
N GLN A 62 -7.99 16.41 -13.88
CA GLN A 62 -6.54 16.68 -13.88
C GLN A 62 -5.72 15.39 -13.73
N GLU A 63 -6.07 14.51 -12.82
CA GLU A 63 -5.39 13.22 -12.64
C GLU A 63 -5.43 12.35 -13.91
N LEU A 64 -6.54 12.40 -14.64
CA LEU A 64 -6.68 11.69 -15.93
C LEU A 64 -5.85 12.35 -17.03
N LYS A 65 -5.76 13.68 -17.06
CA LYS A 65 -4.94 14.45 -17.99
C LYS A 65 -3.45 14.20 -17.76
N ASP A 66 -3.04 14.05 -16.52
CA ASP A 66 -1.66 13.70 -16.12
C ASP A 66 -1.34 12.21 -16.31
N GLU A 67 -2.25 11.46 -16.95
CA GLU A 67 -2.10 10.03 -17.24
C GLU A 67 -1.83 9.16 -16.00
N ALA A 68 -2.29 9.60 -14.82
CA ALA A 68 -2.11 8.84 -13.60
C ALA A 68 -2.78 7.45 -13.69
N ALA A 69 -2.08 6.43 -13.21
CA ALA A 69 -2.61 5.07 -13.24
C ALA A 69 -3.99 4.99 -12.56
N THR A 70 -4.94 4.32 -13.19
CA THR A 70 -6.32 4.17 -12.67
C THR A 70 -6.34 3.61 -11.23
N SER A 71 -5.41 2.73 -10.87
CA SER A 71 -5.27 2.22 -9.50
C SER A 71 -4.89 3.30 -8.51
N SER A 72 -3.98 4.22 -8.89
CA SER A 72 -3.55 5.35 -8.07
C SER A 72 -4.66 6.37 -7.87
N ILE A 73 -5.37 6.73 -8.94
CA ILE A 73 -6.57 7.60 -8.88
C ILE A 73 -7.58 7.00 -7.90
N ARG A 74 -7.93 5.74 -8.06
CA ARG A 74 -8.91 5.07 -7.19
C ARG A 74 -8.47 5.03 -5.73
N LEU A 75 -7.17 4.87 -5.46
CA LEU A 75 -6.61 4.89 -4.11
C LEU A 75 -6.71 6.26 -3.47
N ARG A 76 -6.34 7.33 -4.19
CA ARG A 76 -6.46 8.72 -3.71
C ARG A 76 -7.91 9.08 -3.40
N PHE A 77 -8.83 8.74 -4.30
CA PHE A 77 -10.26 8.98 -4.09
C PHE A 77 -10.87 8.10 -2.99
N ALA A 78 -10.34 6.90 -2.74
CA ALA A 78 -10.73 6.09 -1.58
C ALA A 78 -10.31 6.75 -0.26
N ALA A 79 -9.13 7.37 -0.22
CA ALA A 79 -8.66 8.14 0.93
C ALA A 79 -9.58 9.34 1.20
N LEU A 80 -9.90 10.15 0.18
CA LEU A 80 -10.84 11.27 0.31
C LEU A 80 -12.23 10.81 0.76
N ARG A 81 -12.77 9.74 0.19
CA ARG A 81 -14.06 9.18 0.64
C ARG A 81 -14.02 8.74 2.10
N SER A 82 -12.91 8.18 2.57
CA SER A 82 -12.73 7.81 3.97
C SER A 82 -12.63 9.03 4.87
N PHE A 83 -11.90 10.05 4.43
CA PHE A 83 -11.77 11.34 5.11
C PHE A 83 -13.13 12.04 5.26
N TYR A 84 -13.89 12.20 4.18
CA TYR A 84 -15.18 12.85 4.24
C TYR A 84 -16.21 12.08 5.07
N ARG A 85 -16.14 10.75 5.11
CA ARG A 85 -16.94 9.96 6.07
C ARG A 85 -16.55 10.24 7.53
N PHE A 86 -15.28 10.48 7.80
CA PHE A 86 -14.82 10.91 9.12
C PHE A 86 -15.32 12.31 9.45
N MET A 87 -15.22 13.28 8.51
CA MET A 87 -15.72 14.65 8.67
C MET A 87 -17.22 14.67 9.00
N MET A 88 -18.02 13.88 8.28
CA MET A 88 -19.46 13.76 8.58
C MET A 88 -19.73 13.23 9.99
N ARG A 89 -18.97 12.25 10.44
CA ARG A 89 -19.18 11.59 11.74
C ARG A 89 -18.66 12.38 12.93
N ARG A 90 -17.57 13.10 12.77
CA ARG A 90 -16.83 13.73 13.88
C ARG A 90 -16.88 15.26 13.86
N HIS A 91 -17.09 15.86 12.70
CA HIS A 91 -17.11 17.30 12.52
C HIS A 91 -18.48 17.84 12.07
N GLY A 92 -19.51 16.98 12.00
CA GLY A 92 -20.86 17.41 11.68
C GLY A 92 -21.07 17.90 10.24
N LEU A 93 -20.18 17.51 9.29
CA LEU A 93 -20.34 17.87 7.89
C LEU A 93 -21.64 17.24 7.34
N GLU A 94 -22.55 18.05 6.83
CA GLU A 94 -23.87 17.60 6.37
C GLU A 94 -23.82 16.92 5.03
N THR A 95 -22.96 17.38 4.13
CA THR A 95 -22.87 16.89 2.75
C THR A 95 -21.50 16.31 2.44
N ASN A 96 -21.49 15.23 1.65
CA ASN A 96 -20.25 14.60 1.24
C ASN A 96 -19.93 14.99 -0.21
N PRO A 97 -18.87 15.77 -0.46
CA PRO A 97 -18.51 16.21 -1.82
C PRO A 97 -18.06 15.05 -2.73
N MET A 98 -17.82 13.87 -2.16
CA MET A 98 -17.48 12.67 -2.93
C MET A 98 -18.72 11.95 -3.50
N THR A 99 -19.94 12.43 -3.14
CA THR A 99 -21.19 11.84 -3.64
C THR A 99 -21.32 12.10 -5.15
N GLY A 100 -21.64 11.07 -5.91
CA GLY A 100 -21.80 11.18 -7.37
C GLY A 100 -20.51 11.30 -8.18
N VAL A 101 -19.33 11.25 -7.56
CA VAL A 101 -18.06 11.21 -8.29
C VAL A 101 -17.79 9.78 -8.79
N SER A 102 -17.94 9.60 -10.10
CA SER A 102 -17.68 8.33 -10.79
C SER A 102 -16.22 8.19 -11.16
N LEU A 103 -15.59 7.11 -10.73
CA LEU A 103 -14.18 6.83 -11.04
C LEU A 103 -14.06 5.90 -12.27
N PRO A 104 -12.98 6.03 -13.06
CA PRO A 104 -12.74 5.16 -14.20
C PRO A 104 -12.73 3.68 -13.77
N ARG A 105 -13.28 2.82 -14.62
CA ARG A 105 -13.31 1.37 -14.37
C ARG A 105 -11.89 0.81 -14.43
N ARG A 106 -11.57 -0.08 -13.50
CA ARG A 106 -10.29 -0.79 -13.51
C ARG A 106 -10.27 -1.75 -14.70
N LYS A 107 -9.31 -1.59 -15.60
CA LYS A 107 -9.06 -2.60 -16.63
C LYS A 107 -8.60 -3.88 -15.93
N LYS A 108 -9.30 -4.99 -16.14
CA LYS A 108 -8.84 -6.30 -15.70
C LYS A 108 -7.79 -6.78 -16.72
N THR A 109 -6.53 -6.66 -16.37
CA THR A 109 -5.45 -7.33 -17.12
C THR A 109 -5.33 -8.76 -16.64
N LEU A 110 -5.17 -9.70 -17.54
CA LEU A 110 -4.82 -11.06 -17.17
C LEU A 110 -3.46 -11.06 -16.48
N PRO A 111 -3.29 -11.81 -15.39
CA PRO A 111 -1.99 -11.91 -14.75
C PRO A 111 -0.99 -12.54 -15.73
N VAL A 112 0.22 -11.99 -15.76
CA VAL A 112 1.35 -12.61 -16.43
C VAL A 112 1.85 -13.74 -15.53
N PHE A 113 2.04 -14.92 -16.08
CA PHE A 113 2.58 -16.08 -15.38
C PHE A 113 3.83 -16.57 -16.09
N LEU A 114 4.73 -17.16 -15.32
CA LEU A 114 5.91 -17.83 -15.85
C LEU A 114 5.58 -19.30 -16.14
N THR A 115 6.10 -19.83 -17.24
CA THR A 115 6.09 -21.28 -17.47
C THR A 115 7.02 -21.97 -16.48
N LEU A 116 6.88 -23.29 -16.32
CA LEU A 116 7.77 -24.06 -15.44
C LEU A 116 9.25 -23.85 -15.77
N ASN A 117 9.60 -23.91 -17.06
CA ASN A 117 10.99 -23.71 -17.48
C ASN A 117 11.51 -22.31 -17.14
N GLN A 118 10.71 -21.28 -17.40
CA GLN A 118 11.07 -19.90 -17.01
C GLN A 118 11.21 -19.73 -15.51
N MET A 119 10.41 -20.43 -14.71
CA MET A 119 10.52 -20.40 -13.27
C MET A 119 11.81 -21.08 -12.80
N LEU A 120 12.14 -22.25 -13.34
CA LEU A 120 13.40 -22.94 -13.03
C LEU A 120 14.63 -22.11 -13.42
N GLU A 121 14.61 -21.50 -14.60
CA GLU A 121 15.65 -20.57 -15.02
C GLU A 121 15.82 -19.39 -14.08
N LEU A 122 14.69 -18.80 -13.62
CA LEU A 122 14.71 -17.70 -12.68
C LEU A 122 15.32 -18.10 -11.32
N LEU A 123 15.00 -19.28 -10.81
CA LEU A 123 15.53 -19.78 -9.54
C LEU A 123 17.04 -20.05 -9.60
N GLU A 124 17.55 -20.47 -10.76
CA GLU A 124 18.99 -20.71 -10.98
C GLU A 124 19.78 -19.43 -11.31
N LEU A 125 19.10 -18.35 -11.70
CA LEU A 125 19.74 -17.12 -12.19
C LEU A 125 20.78 -16.53 -11.22
N PRO A 126 20.56 -16.50 -9.88
CA PRO A 126 21.55 -15.96 -8.96
C PRO A 126 22.89 -16.65 -9.00
N TYR A 127 22.91 -17.95 -9.30
CA TYR A 127 24.15 -18.74 -9.41
C TYR A 127 24.85 -18.57 -10.75
N LYS A 128 24.12 -18.20 -11.80
CA LYS A 128 24.62 -18.01 -13.16
C LYS A 128 25.05 -16.56 -13.44
N THR A 129 24.61 -15.62 -12.61
CA THR A 129 24.93 -14.21 -12.79
C THR A 129 26.33 -13.90 -12.27
N ALA A 130 27.12 -13.18 -13.06
CA ALA A 130 28.44 -12.73 -12.64
C ALA A 130 28.31 -11.80 -11.43
N VAL A 131 29.02 -12.13 -10.37
CA VAL A 131 29.04 -11.34 -9.14
C VAL A 131 30.17 -10.30 -9.25
N PRO A 132 29.94 -9.01 -8.89
CA PRO A 132 31.00 -8.03 -8.86
C PRO A 132 32.18 -8.49 -8.00
N ALA A 133 33.42 -8.19 -8.41
CA ALA A 133 34.62 -8.68 -7.74
C ALA A 133 34.73 -8.28 -6.25
N ASN A 134 34.09 -7.21 -5.84
CA ASN A 134 34.04 -6.71 -4.46
C ASN A 134 32.77 -7.13 -3.70
N ALA A 135 31.89 -7.92 -4.31
CA ALA A 135 30.67 -8.36 -3.64
C ALA A 135 30.95 -9.53 -2.68
N PRO A 136 30.19 -9.64 -1.59
CA PRO A 136 30.33 -10.76 -0.66
C PRO A 136 30.01 -12.11 -1.31
N ALA A 137 30.76 -13.15 -1.01
CA ALA A 137 30.57 -14.48 -1.56
C ALA A 137 29.19 -15.08 -1.26
N TRP A 138 28.51 -14.63 -0.22
CA TRP A 138 27.17 -15.10 0.14
C TRP A 138 26.04 -14.49 -0.71
N LEU A 139 26.32 -13.48 -1.53
CA LEU A 139 25.29 -12.74 -2.29
C LEU A 139 24.42 -13.62 -3.19
N PRO A 140 24.97 -14.52 -4.04
CA PRO A 140 24.15 -15.40 -4.85
C PRO A 140 23.26 -16.34 -4.04
N TYR A 141 23.77 -16.83 -2.91
CA TYR A 141 22.99 -17.71 -2.01
C TYR A 141 21.82 -16.99 -1.36
N ARG A 142 22.02 -15.74 -0.94
CA ARG A 142 20.93 -14.90 -0.42
C ARG A 142 19.85 -14.70 -1.48
N ASP A 143 20.24 -14.32 -2.68
CA ASP A 143 19.30 -14.01 -3.76
C ASP A 143 18.53 -15.26 -4.21
N ALA A 144 19.21 -16.41 -4.27
CA ALA A 144 18.55 -17.69 -4.51
C ALA A 144 17.57 -18.05 -3.39
N ALA A 145 17.94 -17.90 -2.11
CA ALA A 145 17.05 -18.16 -0.99
C ALA A 145 15.82 -17.25 -0.98
N ILE A 146 15.95 -15.99 -1.41
CA ILE A 146 14.83 -15.05 -1.57
C ILE A 146 13.85 -15.59 -2.63
N LEU A 147 14.34 -15.97 -3.79
CA LEU A 147 13.51 -16.50 -4.88
C LEU A 147 12.83 -17.81 -4.49
N GLU A 148 13.56 -18.71 -3.86
CA GLU A 148 13.03 -19.98 -3.35
C GLU A 148 11.91 -19.76 -2.30
N LEU A 149 12.07 -18.84 -1.38
CA LEU A 149 11.05 -18.52 -0.40
C LEU A 149 9.79 -17.93 -1.04
N PHE A 150 9.93 -17.07 -2.05
CA PHE A 150 8.78 -16.59 -2.81
C PHE A 150 8.07 -17.72 -3.55
N TYR A 151 8.82 -18.58 -4.21
CA TYR A 151 8.23 -19.66 -5.00
C TYR A 151 7.60 -20.75 -4.13
N SER A 152 8.31 -21.24 -3.12
CA SER A 152 7.83 -22.35 -2.28
C SER A 152 6.74 -21.97 -1.31
N CYS A 153 6.82 -20.77 -0.71
CA CYS A 153 5.91 -20.35 0.36
C CYS A 153 4.85 -19.34 -0.08
N GLY A 154 5.03 -18.68 -1.21
CA GLY A 154 4.15 -17.59 -1.65
C GLY A 154 4.09 -16.43 -0.65
N MET A 155 5.18 -16.17 0.09
CA MET A 155 5.19 -15.09 1.07
C MET A 155 5.18 -13.71 0.40
N ARG A 156 4.74 -12.69 1.14
CA ARG A 156 4.75 -11.31 0.65
C ARG A 156 6.14 -10.68 0.85
N LEU A 157 6.48 -9.71 0.01
CA LEU A 157 7.75 -8.97 0.15
C LEU A 157 7.96 -8.41 1.57
N SER A 158 6.93 -7.83 2.17
CA SER A 158 7.00 -7.30 3.53
C SER A 158 7.22 -8.36 4.61
N GLU A 159 6.73 -9.58 4.38
CA GLU A 159 6.94 -10.72 5.25
C GLU A 159 8.38 -11.23 5.14
N LEU A 160 8.93 -11.25 3.92
CA LEU A 160 10.33 -11.61 3.70
C LEU A 160 11.29 -10.60 4.34
N VAL A 161 11.05 -9.30 4.14
CA VAL A 161 11.90 -8.22 4.72
C VAL A 161 11.89 -8.25 6.25
N GLY A 162 10.78 -8.64 6.85
CA GLY A 162 10.65 -8.77 8.31
C GLY A 162 11.04 -10.14 8.87
N LEU A 163 11.71 -11.00 8.08
CA LEU A 163 12.07 -12.34 8.50
C LEU A 163 13.33 -12.33 9.35
N ASP A 164 13.29 -12.98 10.49
CA ASP A 164 14.43 -13.22 11.36
C ASP A 164 14.88 -14.69 11.29
N VAL A 165 16.13 -14.95 11.67
CA VAL A 165 16.68 -16.31 11.77
C VAL A 165 15.81 -17.21 12.66
N GLY A 166 15.31 -16.65 13.78
CA GLY A 166 14.40 -17.35 14.68
C GLY A 166 13.01 -17.65 14.13
N SER A 167 12.67 -17.08 12.96
CA SER A 167 11.41 -17.35 12.28
C SER A 167 11.42 -18.65 11.47
N VAL A 168 12.61 -19.23 11.25
CA VAL A 168 12.78 -20.46 10.46
C VAL A 168 12.74 -21.66 11.39
N ASP A 169 11.73 -22.50 11.24
CA ASP A 169 11.62 -23.77 11.98
C ASP A 169 12.17 -24.91 11.14
N HIS A 170 13.39 -25.31 11.45
CA HIS A 170 14.07 -26.41 10.77
C HIS A 170 13.43 -27.79 11.00
N ARG A 171 12.68 -27.98 12.11
CA ARG A 171 12.04 -29.25 12.44
C ARG A 171 10.78 -29.46 11.59
N PHE A 172 9.98 -28.41 11.46
CA PHE A 172 8.70 -28.47 10.74
C PHE A 172 8.81 -27.96 9.30
N ARG A 173 10.02 -27.65 8.84
CA ARG A 173 10.24 -27.08 7.50
C ARG A 173 9.27 -25.94 7.21
N GLY A 174 9.16 -25.02 8.14
CA GLY A 174 8.21 -23.91 8.08
C GLY A 174 8.86 -22.60 8.41
N VAL A 175 8.26 -21.51 7.89
CA VAL A 175 8.65 -20.16 8.20
C VAL A 175 7.49 -19.44 8.85
N LYS A 176 7.74 -18.90 10.04
CA LYS A 176 6.78 -18.10 10.79
C LYS A 176 6.81 -16.67 10.30
N VAL A 177 5.69 -16.17 9.79
CA VAL A 177 5.58 -14.82 9.27
C VAL A 177 4.47 -14.03 9.95
N MET A 178 4.67 -12.72 10.04
CA MET A 178 3.68 -11.79 10.58
C MET A 178 2.80 -11.25 9.45
N GLY A 179 1.55 -11.67 9.41
CA GLY A 179 0.59 -11.22 8.41
C GLY A 179 -0.10 -9.89 8.76
N LYS A 180 -1.03 -9.49 7.91
CA LYS A 180 -1.87 -8.29 8.12
C LYS A 180 -2.63 -8.39 9.45
N GLY A 181 -2.59 -7.31 10.25
CA GLY A 181 -3.25 -7.25 11.56
C GLY A 181 -2.46 -7.96 12.68
N ARG A 182 -1.15 -8.10 12.52
CA ARG A 182 -0.25 -8.77 13.50
C ARG A 182 -0.62 -10.22 13.81
N LYS A 183 -1.23 -10.91 12.84
CA LYS A 183 -1.52 -12.33 12.97
C LYS A 183 -0.35 -13.15 12.46
N GLU A 184 0.18 -14.00 13.33
CA GLU A 184 1.22 -14.95 12.94
C GLU A 184 0.62 -16.09 12.12
N ARG A 185 1.37 -16.54 11.12
CA ARG A 185 1.07 -17.78 10.38
C ARG A 185 2.35 -18.50 10.02
N ILE A 186 2.27 -19.80 9.91
CA ILE A 186 3.38 -20.64 9.48
C ILE A 186 3.16 -20.96 8.00
N LEU A 187 4.18 -20.72 7.21
CA LEU A 187 4.23 -21.08 5.79
C LEU A 187 5.10 -22.33 5.66
N PRO A 188 4.60 -23.41 5.05
CA PRO A 188 5.45 -24.57 4.75
C PRO A 188 6.49 -24.19 3.71
N VAL A 189 7.73 -24.61 3.89
CA VAL A 189 8.78 -24.53 2.89
C VAL A 189 8.80 -25.86 2.14
N GLY A 190 8.62 -25.79 0.81
CA GLY A 190 8.71 -26.96 -0.05
C GLY A 190 10.11 -27.58 -0.01
N THR A 191 10.18 -28.86 -0.38
CA THR A 191 11.44 -29.61 -0.55
C THR A 191 11.93 -29.47 -1.97
#